data_8a2f5326738f2bf768f9d9162ca077b5
#
_entry.id   8a2f5326738f2bf768f9d9162ca077b5
#
_cell.length_a   1.000
_cell.length_b   1.000
_cell.length_c   1.000
_cell.angle_alpha   90.00
_cell.angle_beta   90.00
_cell.angle_gamma   90.00
#
_symmetry.space_group_name_H-M   'P 1'
#
loop_
_entity.id
_entity.type
_entity.pdbx_description
1 polymer ?
#
loop_
_entity_poly.entity_id
_entity_poly.type
_entity_poly.pdbx_seq_one_letter_code
_entity_poly.pdbx_strand_id
1 'polypeptide(L)'
;MNWRIHPGFLTLLVIIIVLRPSAMAQTPNAPLNTEQVVTNLVQKNFERAQALTSYEGTRIYRLEYHGFAGSRDAEMVVDVKYQSPATKEFTVRSETGSKLLIEKVFKKLLQSEKEALAEENQKRTALNPENYQFTMAGYETTPDGPVYILQVEPRVKNKFLYRGRIWIDGNDFAVKRIEAEPAKNPSFWTKDTKIEQIYTKVNDFWLPAFNRSASAIRLGGRASFSIEYRDYQITAATPLSKSNRTIAGR
;
A
#
# COMPACT_ATOMS: atom_id res chain seq x y z
N MET A 1 52.70 86.89 17.95
CA MET A 1 52.59 85.95 16.79
C MET A 1 51.92 84.68 17.33
N ASN A 2 50.59 84.59 17.16
CA ASN A 2 49.75 83.62 17.87
C ASN A 2 49.41 82.45 16.96
N TRP A 3 49.79 81.26 17.39
CA TRP A 3 49.47 80.04 16.74
C TRP A 3 48.27 79.39 17.46
N ARG A 4 47.13 79.29 16.80
CA ARG A 4 45.93 78.60 17.32
C ARG A 4 45.95 77.17 16.82
N ILE A 5 45.91 76.21 17.75
CA ILE A 5 45.75 74.77 17.50
C ILE A 5 44.22 74.48 17.39
N HIS A 6 43.83 73.87 16.29
CA HIS A 6 42.45 73.37 16.12
C HIS A 6 42.38 71.90 16.68
N PRO A 7 41.34 71.56 17.43
CA PRO A 7 41.09 70.15 17.85
C PRO A 7 40.49 69.33 16.73
N GLY A 8 41.20 68.27 16.37
CA GLY A 8 40.74 67.27 15.40
C GLY A 8 39.55 66.49 15.93
N PHE A 9 38.50 66.39 15.15
CA PHE A 9 37.34 65.53 15.38
C PHE A 9 37.73 64.08 15.13
N LEU A 10 37.72 63.25 16.18
CA LEU A 10 37.92 61.82 16.10
C LEU A 10 36.55 61.18 15.75
N THR A 11 36.36 60.79 14.48
CA THR A 11 35.17 60.09 14.05
C THR A 11 35.29 58.61 14.39
N LEU A 12 34.55 58.18 15.43
CA LEU A 12 34.49 56.78 15.85
C LEU A 12 33.59 56.00 14.87
N LEU A 13 34.19 55.17 14.00
CA LEU A 13 33.48 54.31 13.07
C LEU A 13 32.99 53.07 13.87
N VAL A 14 31.69 53.05 14.23
CA VAL A 14 31.04 51.89 14.84
C VAL A 14 30.72 50.89 13.75
N ILE A 15 31.50 49.82 13.66
CA ILE A 15 31.20 48.67 12.76
C ILE A 15 30.12 47.81 13.45
N ILE A 16 28.87 47.94 13.02
CA ILE A 16 27.77 47.05 13.43
C ILE A 16 27.95 45.72 12.68
N ILE A 17 28.52 44.72 13.36
CA ILE A 17 28.54 43.33 12.87
C ILE A 17 27.12 42.80 13.01
N VAL A 18 26.35 42.78 11.89
CA VAL A 18 25.06 42.10 11.80
C VAL A 18 25.35 40.60 11.77
N LEU A 19 25.29 39.95 12.93
CA LEU A 19 25.23 38.48 13.02
C LEU A 19 23.89 38.02 12.34
N ARG A 20 23.99 37.57 11.09
CA ARG A 20 22.91 36.85 10.46
C ARG A 20 22.78 35.51 11.17
N PRO A 21 21.58 35.16 11.74
CA PRO A 21 21.38 33.81 12.21
C PRO A 21 21.49 32.88 10.98
N SER A 22 22.49 32.01 10.98
CA SER A 22 22.60 30.93 10.05
C SER A 22 21.34 30.07 10.25
N ALA A 23 20.41 30.10 9.29
CA ALA A 23 19.32 29.14 9.23
C ALA A 23 19.99 27.75 9.22
N MET A 24 19.89 27.03 10.33
CA MET A 24 20.26 25.62 10.36
C MET A 24 19.41 24.93 9.30
N ALA A 25 20.02 24.59 8.18
CA ALA A 25 19.43 23.70 7.22
C ALA A 25 19.11 22.43 7.99
N GLN A 26 17.82 22.12 8.15
CA GLN A 26 17.39 20.84 8.71
C GLN A 26 18.02 19.77 7.83
N THR A 27 18.97 19.03 8.37
CA THR A 27 19.49 17.83 7.71
C THR A 27 18.28 16.95 7.41
N PRO A 28 18.06 16.55 6.16
CA PRO A 28 16.98 15.63 5.85
C PRO A 28 17.15 14.42 6.78
N ASN A 29 16.11 14.09 7.56
CA ASN A 29 16.14 12.95 8.45
C ASN A 29 16.59 11.73 7.64
N ALA A 30 17.60 11.03 8.12
CA ALA A 30 18.07 9.81 7.46
C ALA A 30 16.89 8.84 7.29
N PRO A 31 16.83 8.11 6.17
CA PRO A 31 15.78 7.13 5.95
C PRO A 31 15.70 6.14 7.12
N LEU A 32 14.47 5.76 7.49
CA LEU A 32 14.26 4.76 8.55
C LEU A 32 14.85 3.41 8.13
N ASN A 33 15.31 2.64 9.11
CA ASN A 33 15.74 1.27 8.86
C ASN A 33 14.54 0.31 8.68
N THR A 34 14.81 -0.93 8.26
CA THR A 34 13.77 -1.94 7.99
C THR A 34 12.85 -2.17 9.18
N GLU A 35 13.40 -2.31 10.38
CA GLU A 35 12.64 -2.58 11.60
C GLU A 35 11.69 -1.43 11.93
N GLN A 36 12.15 -0.19 11.84
CA GLN A 36 11.34 1.01 12.07
C GLN A 36 10.21 1.11 11.05
N VAL A 37 10.47 0.87 9.76
CA VAL A 37 9.45 0.90 8.71
C VAL A 37 8.40 -0.18 8.95
N VAL A 38 8.81 -1.40 9.28
CA VAL A 38 7.89 -2.53 9.54
C VAL A 38 7.07 -2.29 10.81
N THR A 39 7.67 -1.79 11.88
CA THR A 39 6.96 -1.45 13.11
C THR A 39 5.86 -0.42 12.85
N ASN A 40 6.19 0.66 12.13
CA ASN A 40 5.21 1.68 11.77
C ASN A 40 4.12 1.12 10.83
N LEU A 41 4.49 0.29 9.85
CA LEU A 41 3.55 -0.36 8.94
C LEU A 41 2.51 -1.19 9.71
N VAL A 42 2.97 -2.06 10.63
CA VAL A 42 2.11 -2.93 11.44
C VAL A 42 1.19 -2.10 12.33
N GLN A 43 1.75 -1.11 13.03
CA GLN A 43 1.01 -0.22 13.91
C GLN A 43 -0.07 0.56 13.15
N LYS A 44 0.29 1.19 12.02
CA LYS A 44 -0.64 1.97 11.20
C LYS A 44 -1.71 1.12 10.52
N ASN A 45 -1.38 -0.10 10.11
CA ASN A 45 -2.36 -1.05 9.60
C ASN A 45 -3.37 -1.45 10.67
N PHE A 46 -2.92 -1.68 11.91
CA PHE A 46 -3.79 -1.97 13.04
C PHE A 46 -4.73 -0.80 13.34
N GLU A 47 -4.21 0.44 13.42
CA GLU A 47 -5.00 1.65 13.66
C GLU A 47 -6.09 1.83 12.58
N ARG A 48 -5.73 1.67 11.30
CA ARG A 48 -6.69 1.75 10.18
C ARG A 48 -7.76 0.67 10.24
N ALA A 49 -7.38 -0.56 10.59
CA ALA A 49 -8.34 -1.66 10.73
C ALA A 49 -9.35 -1.42 11.86
N GLN A 50 -8.92 -0.82 12.97
CA GLN A 50 -9.80 -0.44 14.08
C GLN A 50 -10.76 0.70 13.71
N ALA A 51 -10.29 1.65 12.91
CA ALA A 51 -11.08 2.82 12.52
C ALA A 51 -12.08 2.53 11.40
N LEU A 52 -11.84 1.53 10.55
CA LEU A 52 -12.71 1.19 9.42
C LEU A 52 -13.95 0.44 9.89
N THR A 53 -15.11 1.08 9.82
CA THR A 53 -16.39 0.43 10.15
C THR A 53 -16.95 -0.34 8.96
N SER A 54 -17.06 0.30 7.82
CA SER A 54 -17.54 -0.35 6.60
C SER A 54 -17.04 0.36 5.35
N TYR A 55 -17.10 -0.33 4.24
CA TYR A 55 -17.04 0.28 2.92
C TYR A 55 -17.94 -0.47 1.93
N GLU A 56 -18.39 0.27 0.92
CA GLU A 56 -19.03 -0.27 -0.27
C GLU A 56 -18.18 0.12 -1.49
N GLY A 57 -18.30 -0.65 -2.58
CA GLY A 57 -17.59 -0.36 -3.82
C GLY A 57 -17.95 -1.35 -4.91
N THR A 58 -17.53 -1.04 -6.13
CA THR A 58 -17.75 -1.89 -7.31
C THR A 58 -16.42 -2.50 -7.75
N ARG A 59 -16.44 -3.73 -8.18
CA ARG A 59 -15.30 -4.43 -8.78
C ARG A 59 -15.64 -4.97 -10.14
N ILE A 60 -14.69 -4.81 -11.06
CA ILE A 60 -14.78 -5.38 -12.41
C ILE A 60 -13.67 -6.41 -12.55
N TYR A 61 -14.07 -7.67 -12.64
CA TYR A 61 -13.17 -8.81 -12.84
C TYR A 61 -13.09 -9.10 -14.33
N ARG A 62 -11.86 -9.20 -14.88
CA ARG A 62 -11.61 -9.61 -16.27
C ARG A 62 -10.62 -10.76 -16.29
N LEU A 63 -10.88 -11.73 -17.15
CA LEU A 63 -10.01 -12.86 -17.38
C LEU A 63 -9.94 -13.16 -18.87
N GLU A 64 -8.74 -13.23 -19.38
CA GLU A 64 -8.43 -13.65 -20.74
C GLU A 64 -7.56 -14.91 -20.69
N TYR A 65 -7.92 -15.90 -21.44
CA TYR A 65 -7.15 -17.12 -21.65
C TYR A 65 -6.83 -17.30 -23.13
N HIS A 66 -5.59 -17.55 -23.44
CA HIS A 66 -5.10 -17.90 -24.78
C HIS A 66 -4.30 -19.19 -24.72
N GLY A 67 -4.71 -20.23 -25.42
CA GLY A 67 -4.05 -21.53 -25.41
C GLY A 67 -4.51 -22.46 -26.52
N PHE A 68 -4.09 -23.71 -26.48
CA PHE A 68 -4.39 -24.72 -27.51
C PHE A 68 -5.89 -24.94 -27.73
N ALA A 69 -6.69 -24.80 -26.69
CA ALA A 69 -8.15 -24.93 -26.77
C ALA A 69 -8.85 -23.65 -27.28
N GLY A 70 -8.09 -22.73 -27.89
CA GLY A 70 -8.56 -21.42 -28.35
C GLY A 70 -8.49 -20.34 -27.29
N SER A 71 -9.06 -19.19 -27.59
CA SER A 71 -9.14 -18.04 -26.69
C SER A 71 -10.51 -17.99 -26.02
N ARG A 72 -10.52 -17.59 -24.76
CA ARG A 72 -11.73 -17.36 -23.97
C ARG A 72 -11.53 -16.16 -23.09
N ASP A 73 -12.57 -15.37 -22.96
CA ASP A 73 -12.62 -14.23 -22.05
C ASP A 73 -13.87 -14.30 -21.18
N ALA A 74 -13.83 -13.59 -20.07
CA ALA A 74 -14.97 -13.38 -19.20
C ALA A 74 -14.81 -12.07 -18.44
N GLU A 75 -15.93 -11.42 -18.19
CA GLU A 75 -16.04 -10.26 -17.31
C GLU A 75 -17.17 -10.49 -16.31
N MET A 76 -16.96 -10.04 -15.07
CA MET A 76 -17.98 -10.04 -14.03
C MET A 76 -17.92 -8.72 -13.26
N VAL A 77 -19.05 -8.05 -13.09
CA VAL A 77 -19.19 -6.85 -12.28
C VAL A 77 -19.87 -7.21 -10.97
N VAL A 78 -19.26 -6.80 -9.86
CA VAL A 78 -19.69 -7.18 -8.51
C VAL A 78 -19.71 -5.95 -7.60
N ASP A 79 -20.81 -5.75 -6.89
CA ASP A 79 -20.84 -4.88 -5.72
C ASP A 79 -20.31 -5.60 -4.52
N VAL A 80 -19.52 -4.88 -3.76
CA VAL A 80 -18.91 -5.38 -2.54
C VAL A 80 -19.34 -4.50 -1.40
N LYS A 81 -19.79 -5.13 -0.33
CA LYS A 81 -20.06 -4.50 0.96
C LYS A 81 -19.23 -5.17 2.02
N TYR A 82 -18.38 -4.40 2.66
CA TYR A 82 -17.58 -4.84 3.81
C TYR A 82 -18.10 -4.21 5.08
N GLN A 83 -18.15 -5.00 6.13
CA GLN A 83 -18.45 -4.55 7.48
C GLN A 83 -17.47 -5.18 8.47
N SER A 84 -16.87 -4.33 9.27
CA SER A 84 -15.95 -4.74 10.34
C SER A 84 -16.66 -5.70 11.34
N PRO A 85 -15.95 -6.69 11.89
CA PRO A 85 -14.53 -6.95 11.71
C PRO A 85 -14.19 -7.82 10.47
N ALA A 86 -15.12 -8.60 9.94
CA ALA A 86 -14.78 -9.62 8.96
C ALA A 86 -15.95 -10.06 8.05
N THR A 87 -16.99 -9.25 7.91
CA THR A 87 -18.10 -9.58 7.01
C THR A 87 -17.88 -8.96 5.64
N LYS A 88 -18.00 -9.76 4.59
CA LYS A 88 -17.96 -9.27 3.21
C LYS A 88 -19.04 -9.94 2.37
N GLU A 89 -19.86 -9.13 1.75
CA GLU A 89 -20.92 -9.56 0.86
C GLU A 89 -20.59 -9.17 -0.58
N PHE A 90 -20.99 -10.02 -1.50
CA PHE A 90 -20.79 -9.84 -2.94
C PHE A 90 -22.12 -9.98 -3.64
N THR A 91 -22.52 -8.97 -4.41
CA THR A 91 -23.70 -9.00 -5.28
C THR A 91 -23.25 -8.89 -6.72
N VAL A 92 -23.45 -9.95 -7.50
CA VAL A 92 -23.11 -9.96 -8.93
C VAL A 92 -24.13 -9.11 -9.68
N ARG A 93 -23.65 -8.07 -10.37
CA ARG A 93 -24.47 -7.19 -11.23
C ARG A 93 -24.60 -7.72 -12.66
N SER A 94 -23.48 -8.18 -13.21
CA SER A 94 -23.45 -8.71 -14.57
C SER A 94 -22.35 -9.74 -14.75
N GLU A 95 -22.57 -10.65 -15.68
CA GLU A 95 -21.62 -11.68 -16.12
C GLU A 95 -21.66 -11.75 -17.65
N THR A 96 -20.49 -11.68 -18.29
CA THR A 96 -20.35 -11.80 -19.75
C THR A 96 -19.22 -12.75 -20.14
N GLY A 97 -19.25 -13.31 -21.34
CA GLY A 97 -18.22 -14.20 -21.86
C GLY A 97 -18.34 -15.65 -21.39
N SER A 98 -17.23 -16.31 -21.13
CA SER A 98 -17.17 -17.74 -20.87
C SER A 98 -17.74 -18.13 -19.51
N LYS A 99 -18.88 -18.85 -19.53
CA LYS A 99 -19.51 -19.41 -18.32
C LYS A 99 -18.53 -20.29 -17.52
N LEU A 100 -17.66 -21.05 -18.20
CA LEU A 100 -16.66 -21.88 -17.55
C LEU A 100 -15.69 -21.04 -16.70
N LEU A 101 -15.19 -19.91 -17.23
CA LEU A 101 -14.29 -19.03 -16.51
C LEU A 101 -14.98 -18.36 -15.32
N ILE A 102 -16.22 -17.94 -15.50
CA ILE A 102 -17.04 -17.35 -14.43
C ILE A 102 -17.18 -18.33 -13.28
N GLU A 103 -17.68 -19.54 -13.55
CA GLU A 103 -17.96 -20.55 -12.51
C GLU A 103 -16.67 -21.09 -11.86
N LYS A 104 -15.64 -21.38 -12.65
CA LYS A 104 -14.42 -22.06 -12.15
C LYS A 104 -13.36 -21.11 -11.63
N VAL A 105 -13.40 -19.81 -11.99
CA VAL A 105 -12.42 -18.83 -11.56
C VAL A 105 -13.08 -17.75 -10.71
N PHE A 106 -13.98 -16.94 -11.24
CA PHE A 106 -14.49 -15.78 -10.52
C PHE A 106 -15.25 -16.15 -9.25
N LYS A 107 -16.20 -17.09 -9.32
CA LYS A 107 -16.95 -17.52 -8.14
C LYS A 107 -16.06 -18.16 -7.07
N LYS A 108 -15.00 -18.88 -7.48
CA LYS A 108 -14.01 -19.43 -6.55
C LYS A 108 -13.14 -18.35 -5.91
N LEU A 109 -12.81 -17.27 -6.65
CA LEU A 109 -12.10 -16.13 -6.08
C LEU A 109 -12.93 -15.44 -5.01
N LEU A 110 -14.21 -15.15 -5.26
CA LEU A 110 -15.11 -14.57 -4.26
C LEU A 110 -15.23 -15.45 -3.01
N GLN A 111 -15.33 -16.76 -3.19
CA GLN A 111 -15.37 -17.72 -2.10
C GLN A 111 -14.04 -17.72 -1.30
N SER A 112 -12.89 -17.74 -1.99
CA SER A 112 -11.57 -17.70 -1.36
C SER A 112 -11.34 -16.40 -0.59
N GLU A 113 -11.88 -15.28 -1.06
CA GLU A 113 -11.80 -14.02 -0.35
C GLU A 113 -12.64 -14.04 0.94
N LYS A 114 -13.82 -14.67 0.94
CA LYS A 114 -14.59 -14.91 2.17
C LYS A 114 -13.82 -15.80 3.16
N GLU A 115 -13.18 -16.86 2.67
CA GLU A 115 -12.35 -17.74 3.50
C GLU A 115 -11.17 -16.99 4.15
N ALA A 116 -10.57 -16.05 3.41
CA ALA A 116 -9.43 -15.25 3.91
C ALA A 116 -9.83 -14.31 5.07
N LEU A 117 -11.11 -13.98 5.21
CA LEU A 117 -11.62 -13.15 6.31
C LEU A 117 -11.77 -13.90 7.64
N ALA A 118 -11.72 -15.23 7.65
CA ALA A 118 -11.73 -15.99 8.90
C ALA A 118 -10.54 -15.55 9.80
N GLU A 119 -10.78 -15.35 11.09
CA GLU A 119 -9.79 -14.80 12.02
C GLU A 119 -8.45 -15.55 11.98
N GLU A 120 -8.52 -16.89 11.93
CA GLU A 120 -7.33 -17.73 11.81
C GLU A 120 -6.52 -17.42 10.53
N ASN A 121 -7.20 -17.23 9.40
CA ASN A 121 -6.52 -16.89 8.14
C ASN A 121 -5.98 -15.47 8.18
N GLN A 122 -6.69 -14.51 8.76
CA GLN A 122 -6.20 -13.14 8.91
C GLN A 122 -4.91 -13.11 9.73
N LYS A 123 -4.84 -13.82 10.86
CA LYS A 123 -3.63 -13.91 11.70
C LYS A 123 -2.46 -14.52 10.94
N ARG A 124 -2.71 -15.61 10.21
CA ARG A 124 -1.68 -16.35 9.45
C ARG A 124 -1.21 -15.64 8.17
N THR A 125 -1.89 -14.60 7.74
CA THR A 125 -1.59 -13.90 6.49
C THR A 125 -1.28 -12.42 6.68
N ALA A 126 -1.38 -11.92 7.89
CA ALA A 126 -1.03 -10.54 8.23
C ALA A 126 0.39 -10.20 7.78
N LEU A 127 0.57 -9.02 7.19
CA LEU A 127 1.86 -8.51 6.74
C LEU A 127 2.65 -7.99 7.96
N ASN A 128 3.24 -8.93 8.71
CA ASN A 128 3.96 -8.68 9.96
C ASN A 128 5.19 -9.62 10.09
N PRO A 129 6.09 -9.39 11.05
CA PRO A 129 7.30 -10.21 11.25
C PRO A 129 7.03 -11.68 11.65
N GLU A 130 5.84 -12.00 12.14
CA GLU A 130 5.47 -13.39 12.46
C GLU A 130 5.31 -14.24 11.19
N ASN A 131 4.74 -13.64 10.14
CA ASN A 131 4.44 -14.32 8.88
C ASN A 131 5.50 -14.11 7.80
N TYR A 132 6.27 -13.00 7.88
CA TYR A 132 7.22 -12.59 6.85
C TYR A 132 8.60 -12.23 7.40
N GLN A 133 9.60 -12.44 6.58
CA GLN A 133 10.91 -11.79 6.70
C GLN A 133 10.92 -10.57 5.79
N PHE A 134 11.44 -9.44 6.29
CA PHE A 134 11.53 -8.17 5.58
C PHE A 134 12.99 -7.78 5.41
N THR A 135 13.33 -7.27 4.22
CA THR A 135 14.64 -6.71 3.92
C THR A 135 14.48 -5.41 3.16
N MET A 136 15.22 -4.37 3.52
CA MET A 136 15.22 -3.11 2.76
C MET A 136 15.78 -3.37 1.37
N ALA A 137 14.98 -3.07 0.34
CA ALA A 137 15.35 -3.19 -1.06
C ALA A 137 15.61 -1.82 -1.72
N GLY A 138 15.09 -0.73 -1.13
CA GLY A 138 15.30 0.62 -1.64
C GLY A 138 14.56 1.69 -0.85
N TYR A 139 14.90 2.93 -1.21
CA TYR A 139 14.25 4.14 -0.71
C TYR A 139 14.19 5.15 -1.85
N GLU A 140 13.04 5.76 -2.05
CA GLU A 140 12.80 6.76 -3.08
C GLU A 140 12.17 8.01 -2.46
N THR A 141 12.55 9.18 -2.95
CA THR A 141 11.88 10.43 -2.64
C THR A 141 11.05 10.83 -3.85
N THR A 142 9.75 10.87 -3.69
CA THR A 142 8.80 11.26 -4.74
C THR A 142 8.18 12.62 -4.42
N PRO A 143 7.50 13.29 -5.38
CA PRO A 143 6.75 14.52 -5.10
C PRO A 143 5.69 14.36 -4.00
N ASP A 144 5.13 13.15 -3.86
CA ASP A 144 4.13 12.82 -2.84
C ASP A 144 4.73 12.46 -1.47
N GLY A 145 6.06 12.39 -1.38
CA GLY A 145 6.78 12.05 -0.16
C GLY A 145 7.71 10.83 -0.31
N PRO A 146 8.30 10.38 0.79
CA PRO A 146 9.22 9.25 0.80
C PRO A 146 8.48 7.92 0.58
N VAL A 147 9.16 6.99 -0.10
CA VAL A 147 8.67 5.63 -0.34
C VAL A 147 9.75 4.63 0.05
N TYR A 148 9.43 3.70 0.92
CA TYR A 148 10.30 2.59 1.28
C TYR A 148 9.94 1.36 0.45
N ILE A 149 10.95 0.66 -0.08
CA ILE A 149 10.79 -0.57 -0.84
C ILE A 149 11.34 -1.71 -0.01
N LEU A 150 10.47 -2.66 0.36
CA LEU A 150 10.88 -3.84 1.09
C LEU A 150 10.73 -5.08 0.22
N GLN A 151 11.73 -5.96 0.27
CA GLN A 151 11.60 -7.35 -0.14
C GLN A 151 10.91 -8.10 0.99
N VAL A 152 9.89 -8.89 0.66
CA VAL A 152 9.14 -9.73 1.59
C VAL A 152 9.26 -11.20 1.20
N GLU A 153 9.55 -12.05 2.18
CA GLU A 153 9.61 -13.51 2.01
C GLU A 153 8.76 -14.17 3.10
N PRO A 154 7.74 -14.96 2.74
CA PRO A 154 6.88 -15.61 3.72
C PRO A 154 7.64 -16.72 4.46
N ARG A 155 7.42 -16.82 5.79
CA ARG A 155 8.05 -17.84 6.64
C ARG A 155 7.50 -19.24 6.40
N VAL A 156 6.29 -19.33 5.84
CA VAL A 156 5.60 -20.59 5.54
C VAL A 156 4.98 -20.55 4.15
N LYS A 157 4.83 -21.71 3.51
CA LYS A 157 4.12 -21.82 2.23
C LYS A 157 2.62 -21.88 2.46
N ASN A 158 1.92 -20.79 2.12
CA ASN A 158 0.47 -20.66 2.20
C ASN A 158 -0.06 -20.07 0.89
N LYS A 159 -1.28 -20.45 0.47
CA LYS A 159 -1.93 -19.96 -0.76
C LYS A 159 -2.28 -18.46 -0.71
N PHE A 160 -2.38 -17.88 0.48
CA PHE A 160 -2.69 -16.47 0.70
C PHE A 160 -1.45 -15.60 0.92
N LEU A 161 -0.26 -16.20 1.05
CA LEU A 161 0.99 -15.47 1.19
C LEU A 161 1.68 -15.30 -0.16
N TYR A 162 2.52 -14.29 -0.25
CA TYR A 162 3.27 -13.95 -1.46
C TYR A 162 4.72 -13.60 -1.12
N ARG A 163 5.61 -13.70 -2.10
CA ARG A 163 6.99 -13.22 -2.04
C ARG A 163 7.22 -12.18 -3.11
N GLY A 164 8.02 -11.17 -2.82
CA GLY A 164 8.32 -10.11 -3.79
C GLY A 164 8.60 -8.79 -3.13
N ARG A 165 8.31 -7.71 -3.82
CA ARG A 165 8.54 -6.34 -3.33
C ARG A 165 7.25 -5.65 -2.98
N ILE A 166 7.31 -4.85 -1.92
CA ILE A 166 6.24 -3.94 -1.51
C ILE A 166 6.78 -2.52 -1.43
N TRP A 167 5.99 -1.56 -1.89
CA TRP A 167 6.25 -0.13 -1.77
C TRP A 167 5.37 0.44 -0.66
N ILE A 168 5.99 1.08 0.30
CA ILE A 168 5.36 1.62 1.49
C ILE A 168 5.43 3.13 1.43
N ASP A 169 4.29 3.81 1.51
CA ASP A 169 4.21 5.25 1.69
C ASP A 169 4.85 5.65 3.02
N GLY A 170 5.84 6.54 2.98
CA GLY A 170 6.60 6.90 4.18
C GLY A 170 5.90 7.90 5.09
N ASN A 171 4.82 8.55 4.64
CA ASN A 171 4.01 9.43 5.48
C ASN A 171 2.96 8.65 6.26
N ASP A 172 2.27 7.74 5.57
CA ASP A 172 1.16 6.96 6.13
C ASP A 172 1.57 5.57 6.62
N PHE A 173 2.75 5.09 6.27
CA PHE A 173 3.19 3.70 6.48
C PHE A 173 2.12 2.71 6.00
N ALA A 174 1.70 2.89 4.76
CA ALA A 174 0.72 2.04 4.08
C ALA A 174 1.33 1.45 2.81
N VAL A 175 0.92 0.25 2.45
CA VAL A 175 1.32 -0.35 1.19
C VAL A 175 0.65 0.38 0.04
N LYS A 176 1.46 0.91 -0.91
CA LYS A 176 0.99 1.56 -2.15
C LYS A 176 0.96 0.59 -3.33
N ARG A 177 1.91 -0.33 -3.36
CA ARG A 177 2.08 -1.28 -4.46
C ARG A 177 2.71 -2.57 -3.97
N ILE A 178 2.33 -3.66 -4.59
CA ILE A 178 2.91 -4.99 -4.43
C ILE A 178 3.27 -5.53 -5.81
N GLU A 179 4.48 -6.04 -5.97
CA GLU A 179 4.91 -6.87 -7.09
C GLU A 179 5.41 -8.19 -6.55
N ALA A 180 4.71 -9.28 -6.82
CA ALA A 180 4.94 -10.52 -6.12
C ALA A 180 4.59 -11.76 -6.93
N GLU A 181 4.96 -12.90 -6.35
CA GLU A 181 4.52 -14.23 -6.73
C GLU A 181 3.82 -14.89 -5.55
N PRO A 182 2.82 -15.76 -5.76
CA PRO A 182 2.24 -16.53 -4.66
C PRO A 182 3.29 -17.42 -3.98
N ALA A 183 3.27 -17.50 -2.65
CA ALA A 183 4.16 -18.42 -1.90
C ALA A 183 3.83 -19.90 -2.18
N LYS A 184 2.60 -20.17 -2.59
CA LYS A 184 2.11 -21.45 -3.07
C LYS A 184 1.17 -21.22 -4.25
N ASN A 185 1.37 -21.94 -5.35
CA ASN A 185 0.48 -21.81 -6.51
C ASN A 185 -0.98 -21.91 -6.09
N PRO A 186 -1.83 -20.95 -6.50
CA PRO A 186 -3.23 -20.92 -6.11
C PRO A 186 -4.06 -22.04 -6.77
N SER A 187 -3.57 -22.59 -7.86
CA SER A 187 -4.20 -23.68 -8.61
C SER A 187 -3.15 -24.65 -9.14
N PHE A 188 -3.49 -25.93 -9.23
CA PHE A 188 -2.67 -26.93 -9.92
C PHE A 188 -2.39 -26.57 -11.39
N TRP A 189 -3.34 -25.89 -12.04
CA TRP A 189 -3.27 -25.55 -13.47
C TRP A 189 -2.39 -24.33 -13.77
N THR A 190 -2.10 -23.47 -12.78
CA THR A 190 -1.31 -22.26 -12.96
C THR A 190 0.14 -22.48 -12.53
N LYS A 191 1.07 -21.84 -13.22
CA LYS A 191 2.48 -21.73 -12.85
C LYS A 191 3.01 -20.35 -13.22
N ASP A 192 4.15 -19.98 -12.62
CA ASP A 192 4.85 -18.74 -12.93
C ASP A 192 3.95 -17.50 -12.82
N THR A 193 3.06 -17.51 -11.81
CA THR A 193 2.11 -16.43 -11.59
C THR A 193 2.82 -15.18 -11.07
N LYS A 194 2.70 -14.08 -11.81
CA LYS A 194 3.14 -12.75 -11.38
C LYS A 194 1.91 -11.94 -10.98
N ILE A 195 2.02 -11.20 -9.89
CA ILE A 195 0.95 -10.38 -9.33
C ILE A 195 1.44 -8.96 -9.21
N GLU A 196 0.63 -8.02 -9.62
CA GLU A 196 0.75 -6.61 -9.28
C GLU A 196 -0.53 -6.14 -8.61
N GLN A 197 -0.41 -5.51 -7.46
CA GLN A 197 -1.51 -4.90 -6.73
C GLN A 197 -1.16 -3.44 -6.48
N ILE A 198 -2.07 -2.53 -6.83
CA ILE A 198 -1.95 -1.09 -6.60
C ILE A 198 -3.05 -0.68 -5.62
N TYR A 199 -2.67 0.19 -4.68
CA TYR A 199 -3.57 0.79 -3.71
C TYR A 199 -3.70 2.28 -3.96
N THR A 200 -4.83 2.83 -3.57
CA THR A 200 -5.10 4.26 -3.58
C THR A 200 -5.59 4.71 -2.21
N LYS A 201 -5.31 5.96 -1.89
CA LYS A 201 -5.81 6.58 -0.67
C LYS A 201 -7.21 7.15 -0.93
N VAL A 202 -8.19 6.65 -0.18
CA VAL A 202 -9.58 7.15 -0.18
C VAL A 202 -9.87 7.63 1.24
N ASN A 203 -10.01 8.94 1.43
CA ASN A 203 -9.99 9.58 2.74
C ASN A 203 -8.68 9.22 3.49
N ASP A 204 -8.78 8.61 4.67
CA ASP A 204 -7.63 8.18 5.49
C ASP A 204 -7.26 6.69 5.29
N PHE A 205 -7.89 5.99 4.36
CA PHE A 205 -7.72 4.54 4.14
C PHE A 205 -7.03 4.25 2.81
N TRP A 206 -6.10 3.31 2.82
CA TRP A 206 -5.48 2.77 1.63
C TRP A 206 -6.22 1.51 1.20
N LEU A 207 -6.92 1.60 0.07
CA LEU A 207 -7.76 0.54 -0.48
C LEU A 207 -7.23 0.09 -1.85
N PRO A 208 -7.46 -1.18 -2.25
CA PRO A 208 -7.11 -1.65 -3.58
C PRO A 208 -7.71 -0.76 -4.68
N ALA A 209 -6.91 -0.40 -5.68
CA ALA A 209 -7.36 0.33 -6.87
C ALA A 209 -7.35 -0.58 -8.10
N PHE A 210 -6.31 -1.40 -8.21
CA PHE A 210 -6.12 -2.28 -9.34
C PHE A 210 -5.32 -3.51 -8.95
N ASN A 211 -5.72 -4.67 -9.44
CA ASN A 211 -4.95 -5.91 -9.36
C ASN A 211 -4.81 -6.48 -10.77
N ARG A 212 -3.63 -7.00 -11.09
CA ARG A 212 -3.47 -7.87 -12.24
C ARG A 212 -2.58 -9.03 -11.91
N SER A 213 -2.84 -10.14 -12.57
CA SER A 213 -1.93 -11.28 -12.56
C SER A 213 -1.83 -11.93 -13.92
N ALA A 214 -0.66 -12.47 -14.20
CA ALA A 214 -0.41 -13.26 -15.39
C ALA A 214 0.15 -14.61 -14.98
N SER A 215 -0.36 -15.68 -15.59
CA SER A 215 0.03 -17.05 -15.27
C SER A 215 0.25 -17.86 -16.55
N ALA A 216 1.25 -18.71 -16.56
CA ALA A 216 1.33 -19.79 -17.52
C ALA A 216 0.39 -20.94 -17.10
N ILE A 217 -0.25 -21.59 -18.06
CA ILE A 217 -1.16 -22.70 -17.84
C ILE A 217 -0.45 -24.02 -18.16
N ARG A 218 -0.49 -25.01 -17.26
CA ARG A 218 0.27 -26.28 -17.38
C ARG A 218 -0.02 -27.09 -18.65
N LEU A 219 -1.26 -27.04 -19.15
CA LEU A 219 -1.66 -27.72 -20.39
C LEU A 219 -1.47 -26.84 -21.64
N GLY A 220 -0.72 -25.75 -21.50
CA GLY A 220 -0.42 -24.82 -22.57
C GLY A 220 -1.30 -23.56 -22.56
N GLY A 221 -0.69 -22.44 -22.94
CA GLY A 221 -1.32 -21.14 -22.96
C GLY A 221 -0.98 -20.25 -21.78
N ARG A 222 -1.63 -19.09 -21.78
CA ARG A 222 -1.47 -18.04 -20.77
C ARG A 222 -2.83 -17.53 -20.34
N ALA A 223 -2.92 -17.15 -19.07
CA ALA A 223 -4.07 -16.44 -18.54
C ALA A 223 -3.65 -15.08 -18.01
N SER A 224 -4.40 -14.05 -18.35
CA SER A 224 -4.29 -12.69 -17.81
C SER A 224 -5.56 -12.40 -17.03
N PHE A 225 -5.41 -11.99 -15.79
CA PHE A 225 -6.52 -11.69 -14.89
C PHE A 225 -6.35 -10.29 -14.31
N SER A 226 -7.43 -9.53 -14.22
CA SER A 226 -7.43 -8.23 -13.56
C SER A 226 -8.68 -7.99 -12.72
N ILE A 227 -8.53 -7.16 -11.70
CA ILE A 227 -9.63 -6.58 -10.93
C ILE A 227 -9.43 -5.07 -10.91
N GLU A 228 -10.41 -4.34 -11.35
CA GLU A 228 -10.50 -2.90 -11.18
C GLU A 228 -11.48 -2.60 -10.04
N TYR A 229 -11.09 -1.71 -9.12
CA TYR A 229 -11.87 -1.35 -7.94
C TYR A 229 -12.30 0.10 -8.07
N ARG A 230 -13.60 0.37 -7.91
CA ARG A 230 -14.22 1.68 -8.14
C ARG A 230 -15.24 2.03 -7.05
N ASP A 231 -15.63 3.30 -7.05
CA ASP A 231 -16.81 3.83 -6.35
C ASP A 231 -16.81 3.57 -4.84
N TYR A 232 -15.65 3.64 -4.21
CA TYR A 232 -15.55 3.44 -2.76
C TYR A 232 -16.33 4.48 -1.97
N GLN A 233 -17.23 4.00 -1.10
CA GLN A 233 -17.91 4.76 -0.07
C GLN A 233 -17.52 4.19 1.28
N ILE A 234 -16.88 5.00 2.12
CA ILE A 234 -16.28 4.54 3.38
C ILE A 234 -17.04 5.14 4.56
N THR A 235 -17.32 4.29 5.57
CA THR A 235 -17.76 4.71 6.90
C THR A 235 -16.67 4.36 7.91
N ALA A 236 -16.21 5.36 8.65
CA ALA A 236 -15.23 5.22 9.72
C ALA A 236 -15.86 5.52 11.08
N ALA A 237 -15.47 4.79 12.11
CA ALA A 237 -15.94 5.01 13.47
C ALA A 237 -15.39 6.31 14.09
N THR A 238 -14.16 6.68 13.70
CA THR A 238 -13.50 7.92 14.13
C THR A 238 -12.53 8.35 13.03
N PRO A 239 -12.46 9.66 12.70
CA PRO A 239 -11.41 10.15 11.80
C PRO A 239 -10.04 9.80 12.36
N LEU A 240 -9.17 9.20 11.56
CA LEU A 240 -7.77 8.91 11.92
C LEU A 240 -6.92 10.18 12.07
N SER A 241 -7.54 11.34 11.95
CA SER A 241 -6.91 12.65 11.93
C SER A 241 -6.58 13.16 13.32
N LYS A 242 -5.31 13.54 13.47
CA LYS A 242 -4.73 14.39 14.50
C LYS A 242 -4.50 13.75 15.87
N SER A 243 -3.51 12.90 15.93
CA SER A 243 -2.69 12.83 17.13
C SER A 243 -2.12 14.24 17.40
N ASN A 244 -2.70 14.91 18.38
CA ASN A 244 -2.25 16.21 18.86
C ASN A 244 -0.77 16.16 19.24
N ARG A 245 0.08 16.82 18.46
CA ARG A 245 1.31 17.38 19.00
C ARG A 245 0.92 18.57 19.89
N THR A 246 0.45 18.27 21.08
CA THR A 246 0.53 19.23 22.19
C THR A 246 1.56 18.69 23.14
N ILE A 247 2.82 18.99 22.85
CA ILE A 247 3.85 19.00 23.88
C ILE A 247 3.57 20.30 24.64
N ALA A 248 2.85 20.17 25.75
CA ALA A 248 2.75 21.22 26.73
C ALA A 248 4.15 21.44 27.30
N GLY A 249 4.75 22.58 26.96
CA GLY A 249 5.90 23.10 27.68
C GLY A 249 5.49 23.42 29.12
N ARG A 250 6.29 22.97 30.03
CA ARG A 250 6.64 23.62 31.29
C ARG A 250 8.02 23.18 31.71
#